data_def1e2a7923c6e0359ecc9b5a822d3ff
#
_entry.id   def1e2a7923c6e0359ecc9b5a822d3ff
#
_cell.length_a   1.000
_cell.length_b   1.000
_cell.length_c   1.000
_cell.angle_alpha   90.00
_cell.angle_beta   90.00
_cell.angle_gamma   90.00
#
_symmetry.space_group_name_H-M   'P 1'
#
loop_
_entity.id
_entity.type
_entity.pdbx_description
1 polymer ?
#
loop_
_entity_poly.entity_id
_entity_poly.type
_entity_poly.pdbx_seq_one_letter_code
_entity_poly.pdbx_strand_id
1 'polypeptide(L)'
;ACWARVLLAELERAYNHIGDLGNICAGMGFNPGSSRLGALKERLLRLDDALTGHRYLQAMVVPGGLRRDLAADRVAALPPELEAISHELAAAIRLVLRSDGAVSRLSRTGTVRIPRLKVLAILCTSVRRAS
;
A
#
# COMPACT_ATOMS: atom_id res chain seq x y z
N ALA A 1 21.88 1.93 7.31
CA ALA A 1 21.63 1.01 6.16
C ALA A 1 20.43 0.09 6.36
N CYS A 2 20.21 -0.50 7.55
CA CYS A 2 19.12 -1.46 7.77
C CYS A 2 17.72 -0.79 7.66
N TRP A 3 17.48 0.31 8.35
CA TRP A 3 16.20 1.02 8.35
C TRP A 3 15.77 1.49 6.94
N ALA A 4 16.71 1.93 6.12
CA ALA A 4 16.40 2.38 4.77
C ALA A 4 15.92 1.22 3.87
N ARG A 5 16.48 0.03 4.04
CA ARG A 5 16.01 -1.18 3.33
C ARG A 5 14.60 -1.56 3.77
N VAL A 6 14.31 -1.44 5.06
CA VAL A 6 12.95 -1.67 5.60
C VAL A 6 11.97 -0.65 5.03
N LEU A 7 12.35 0.64 5.03
CA LEU A 7 11.50 1.70 4.44
C LEU A 7 11.16 1.40 2.98
N LEU A 8 12.15 1.08 2.15
CA LEU A 8 11.91 0.76 0.74
C LEU A 8 11.01 -0.48 0.57
N ALA A 9 11.22 -1.52 1.38
CA ALA A 9 10.38 -2.71 1.35
C ALA A 9 8.91 -2.42 1.76
N GLU A 10 8.70 -1.51 2.72
CA GLU A 10 7.35 -1.10 3.13
C GLU A 10 6.66 -0.23 2.08
N LEU A 11 7.39 0.66 1.40
CA LEU A 11 6.86 1.44 0.28
C LEU A 11 6.46 0.52 -0.88
N GLU A 12 7.31 -0.45 -1.22
CA GLU A 12 7.01 -1.46 -2.23
C GLU A 12 5.76 -2.27 -1.88
N ARG A 13 5.64 -2.70 -0.63
CA ARG A 13 4.46 -3.40 -0.14
C ARG A 13 3.21 -2.53 -0.24
N ALA A 14 3.31 -1.25 0.14
CA ALA A 14 2.19 -0.31 0.12
C ALA A 14 1.62 -0.11 -1.28
N TYR A 15 2.45 0.19 -2.29
CA TYR A 15 1.94 0.40 -3.64
C TYR A 15 1.39 -0.88 -4.28
N ASN A 16 1.95 -2.04 -3.95
CA ASN A 16 1.43 -3.32 -4.42
C ASN A 16 0.04 -3.60 -3.81
N HIS A 17 -0.11 -3.48 -2.49
CA HIS A 17 -1.40 -3.72 -1.85
C HIS A 17 -2.49 -2.74 -2.31
N ILE A 18 -2.17 -1.45 -2.47
CA ILE A 18 -3.11 -0.48 -3.02
C ILE A 18 -3.49 -0.83 -4.46
N GLY A 19 -2.51 -1.29 -5.26
CA GLY A 19 -2.76 -1.77 -6.61
C GLY A 19 -3.69 -2.99 -6.65
N ASP A 20 -3.48 -3.95 -5.76
CA ASP A 20 -4.31 -5.15 -5.65
C ASP A 20 -5.75 -4.80 -5.26
N LEU A 21 -5.93 -3.90 -4.29
CA LEU A 21 -7.27 -3.39 -3.95
C LEU A 21 -7.94 -2.70 -5.15
N GLY A 22 -7.19 -1.94 -5.94
CA GLY A 22 -7.67 -1.32 -7.18
C GLY A 22 -8.12 -2.36 -8.21
N ASN A 23 -7.33 -3.43 -8.38
CA ASN A 23 -7.64 -4.54 -9.28
C ASN A 23 -8.87 -5.32 -8.82
N ILE A 24 -9.03 -5.55 -7.52
CA ILE A 24 -10.25 -6.17 -6.96
C ILE A 24 -11.47 -5.30 -7.28
N CYS A 25 -11.39 -3.99 -7.09
CA CYS A 25 -12.47 -3.07 -7.45
C CYS A 25 -12.80 -3.10 -8.94
N ALA A 26 -11.79 -3.16 -9.81
CA ALA A 26 -11.98 -3.30 -11.25
C ALA A 26 -12.66 -4.63 -11.60
N GLY A 27 -12.22 -5.74 -11.01
CA GLY A 27 -12.81 -7.07 -11.20
C GLY A 27 -14.28 -7.15 -10.75
N MET A 28 -14.67 -6.36 -9.77
CA MET A 28 -16.08 -6.22 -9.34
C MET A 28 -16.89 -5.25 -10.21
N GLY A 29 -16.28 -4.54 -11.15
CA GLY A 29 -16.91 -3.48 -11.92
C GLY A 29 -17.16 -2.20 -11.12
N PHE A 30 -16.45 -2.00 -10.01
CA PHE A 30 -16.57 -0.80 -9.18
C PHE A 30 -15.52 0.25 -9.56
N ASN A 31 -15.73 0.90 -10.70
CA ASN A 31 -14.81 1.86 -11.30
C ASN A 31 -14.41 3.03 -10.38
N PRO A 32 -15.31 3.65 -9.55
CA PRO A 32 -14.91 4.72 -8.68
C PRO A 32 -13.85 4.31 -7.64
N GLY A 33 -13.94 3.09 -7.12
CA GLY A 33 -12.94 2.52 -6.22
C GLY A 33 -11.61 2.26 -6.93
N SER A 34 -11.68 1.62 -8.10
CA SER A 34 -10.51 1.31 -8.92
C SER A 34 -9.73 2.57 -9.30
N SER A 35 -10.41 3.62 -9.78
CA SER A 35 -9.78 4.88 -10.17
C SER A 35 -9.10 5.59 -8.99
N ARG A 36 -9.75 5.66 -7.82
CA ARG A 36 -9.15 6.27 -6.62
C ARG A 36 -7.92 5.52 -6.13
N LEU A 37 -8.00 4.20 -6.06
CA LEU A 37 -6.88 3.35 -5.63
C LEU A 37 -5.73 3.40 -6.64
N GLY A 38 -6.03 3.45 -7.94
CA GLY A 38 -5.03 3.67 -8.97
C GLY A 38 -4.29 5.00 -8.83
N ALA A 39 -5.01 6.09 -8.52
CA ALA A 39 -4.40 7.39 -8.27
C ALA A 39 -3.49 7.38 -7.02
N LEU A 40 -3.90 6.69 -5.95
CA LEU A 40 -3.07 6.54 -4.74
C LEU A 40 -1.80 5.72 -5.01
N LYS A 41 -1.92 4.63 -5.76
CA LYS A 41 -0.75 3.85 -6.23
C LYS A 41 0.21 4.73 -7.01
N GLU A 42 -0.29 5.53 -7.93
CA GLU A 42 0.52 6.44 -8.73
C GLU A 42 1.24 7.49 -7.87
N ARG A 43 0.60 8.02 -6.81
CA ARG A 43 1.26 8.92 -5.86
C ARG A 43 2.43 8.24 -5.15
N LEU A 44 2.27 7.01 -4.66
CA LEU A 44 3.35 6.25 -4.04
C LEU A 44 4.50 6.02 -5.02
N LEU A 45 4.21 5.63 -6.27
CA LEU A 45 5.25 5.44 -7.29
C LEU A 45 6.02 6.74 -7.61
N ARG A 46 5.37 7.91 -7.52
CA ARG A 46 6.04 9.21 -7.64
C ARG A 46 6.91 9.55 -6.44
N LEU A 47 6.48 9.17 -5.23
CA LEU A 47 7.32 9.29 -4.02
C LEU A 47 8.55 8.41 -4.12
N ASP A 48 8.40 7.17 -4.60
CA ASP A 48 9.52 6.26 -4.84
C ASP A 48 10.51 6.82 -5.85
N ASP A 49 10.00 7.39 -6.95
CA ASP A 49 10.82 8.05 -7.97
C ASP A 49 11.57 9.26 -7.41
N ALA A 50 10.88 10.10 -6.64
CA ALA A 50 11.50 11.25 -5.99
C ALA A 50 12.58 10.85 -4.97
N LEU A 51 12.39 9.71 -4.29
CA LEU A 51 13.28 9.21 -3.24
C LEU A 51 14.52 8.52 -3.83
N THR A 52 14.32 7.75 -4.90
CA THR A 52 15.34 6.81 -5.41
C THR A 52 15.73 7.05 -6.87
N GLY A 53 15.01 7.92 -7.59
CA GLY A 53 15.17 8.13 -9.03
C GLY A 53 14.62 6.98 -9.86
N HIS A 54 13.79 6.11 -9.28
CA HIS A 54 13.14 5.02 -9.98
C HIS A 54 11.80 4.64 -9.34
N ARG A 55 10.73 4.62 -10.14
CA ARG A 55 9.34 4.39 -9.70
C ARG A 55 9.11 3.05 -8.98
N TYR A 56 9.88 2.03 -9.32
CA TYR A 56 9.74 0.66 -8.80
C TYR A 56 10.91 0.22 -7.93
N LEU A 57 11.69 1.17 -7.40
CA LEU A 57 12.82 0.92 -6.50
C LEU A 57 13.88 -0.04 -7.07
N GLN A 58 13.93 -0.21 -8.40
CA GLN A 58 14.81 -1.18 -9.06
C GLN A 58 16.28 -0.90 -8.74
N ALA A 59 16.98 -1.98 -8.44
CA ALA A 59 18.42 -1.98 -8.17
C ALA A 59 18.86 -1.06 -7.01
N MET A 60 17.93 -0.62 -6.15
CA MET A 60 18.27 0.17 -4.96
C MET A 60 18.87 -0.68 -3.85
N VAL A 61 18.35 -1.88 -3.66
CA VAL A 61 18.87 -2.84 -2.67
C VAL A 61 19.89 -3.74 -3.35
N VAL A 62 21.10 -3.75 -2.81
CA VAL A 62 22.23 -4.56 -3.31
C VAL A 62 22.84 -5.36 -2.17
N PRO A 63 23.60 -6.44 -2.45
CA PRO A 63 24.37 -7.11 -1.42
C PRO A 63 25.25 -6.12 -0.65
N GLY A 64 25.14 -6.11 0.66
CA GLY A 64 25.87 -5.18 1.52
C GLY A 64 25.16 -3.86 1.86
N GLY A 65 24.05 -3.48 1.19
CA GLY A 65 23.34 -2.25 1.55
C GLY A 65 22.44 -1.68 0.48
N LEU A 66 22.52 -0.37 0.32
CA LEU A 66 21.85 0.38 -0.75
C LEU A 66 22.90 0.81 -1.78
N ARG A 67 22.50 0.86 -3.04
CA ARG A 67 23.34 1.32 -4.15
C ARG A 67 23.69 2.81 -4.02
N ARG A 68 22.80 3.60 -3.43
CA ARG A 68 22.98 5.02 -3.11
C ARG A 68 22.23 5.37 -1.83
N ASP A 69 22.66 6.41 -1.16
CA ASP A 69 21.97 6.93 0.00
C ASP A 69 20.68 7.66 -0.39
N LEU A 70 19.71 7.62 0.52
CA LEU A 70 18.48 8.38 0.39
C LEU A 70 18.75 9.84 0.84
N ALA A 71 18.30 10.79 0.04
CA ALA A 71 18.44 12.21 0.37
C ALA A 71 17.62 12.53 1.62
N ALA A 72 18.27 13.16 2.62
CA ALA A 72 17.66 13.40 3.93
C ALA A 72 16.42 14.31 3.86
N ASP A 73 16.44 15.31 3.00
CA ASP A 73 15.30 16.19 2.71
C ASP A 73 14.08 15.42 2.15
N ARG A 74 14.33 14.47 1.28
CA ARG A 74 13.29 13.62 0.69
C ARG A 74 12.70 12.66 1.72
N VAL A 75 13.54 12.08 2.57
CA VAL A 75 13.07 11.23 3.68
C VAL A 75 12.25 12.04 4.67
N ALA A 76 12.66 13.25 5.00
CA ALA A 76 11.91 14.13 5.90
C ALA A 76 10.54 14.58 5.34
N ALA A 77 10.39 14.60 4.04
CA ALA A 77 9.11 14.93 3.38
C ALA A 77 8.11 13.75 3.31
N LEU A 78 8.55 12.52 3.59
CA LEU A 78 7.67 11.33 3.49
C LEU A 78 6.52 11.30 4.49
N PRO A 79 6.70 11.60 5.79
CA PRO A 79 5.63 11.42 6.79
C PRO A 79 4.33 12.14 6.43
N PRO A 80 4.30 13.44 6.12
CA PRO A 80 3.04 14.13 5.79
C PRO A 80 2.38 13.59 4.50
N GLU A 81 3.18 13.19 3.52
CA GLU A 81 2.65 12.60 2.28
C GLU A 81 2.05 11.22 2.52
N LEU A 82 2.69 10.37 3.32
CA LEU A 82 2.18 9.06 3.68
C LEU A 82 0.93 9.15 4.54
N GLU A 83 0.85 10.12 5.44
CA GLU A 83 -0.34 10.39 6.24
C GLU A 83 -1.52 10.81 5.36
N ALA A 84 -1.32 11.71 4.40
CA ALA A 84 -2.32 12.11 3.43
C ALA A 84 -2.82 10.92 2.59
N ILE A 85 -1.89 10.08 2.08
CA ILE A 85 -2.23 8.86 1.34
C ILE A 85 -3.03 7.89 2.20
N SER A 86 -2.64 7.69 3.47
CA SER A 86 -3.35 6.82 4.41
C SER A 86 -4.79 7.29 4.66
N HIS A 87 -4.98 8.59 4.82
CA HIS A 87 -6.31 9.18 5.02
C HIS A 87 -7.22 9.00 3.79
N GLU A 88 -6.66 9.24 2.60
CA GLU A 88 -7.38 9.04 1.34
C GLU A 88 -7.66 7.55 1.06
N LEU A 89 -6.74 6.65 1.41
CA LEU A 89 -6.95 5.21 1.32
C LEU A 89 -8.12 4.78 2.21
N ALA A 90 -8.16 5.24 3.45
CA ALA A 90 -9.28 4.97 4.35
C ALA A 90 -10.63 5.48 3.78
N ALA A 91 -10.63 6.64 3.12
CA ALA A 91 -11.81 7.16 2.44
C ALA A 91 -12.22 6.30 1.24
N ALA A 92 -11.27 5.82 0.43
CA ALA A 92 -11.53 4.93 -0.69
C ALA A 92 -12.09 3.57 -0.22
N ILE A 93 -11.55 3.00 0.85
CA ILE A 93 -12.06 1.76 1.45
C ILE A 93 -13.50 1.96 1.96
N ARG A 94 -13.77 3.06 2.67
CA ARG A 94 -15.15 3.38 3.12
C ARG A 94 -16.12 3.50 1.95
N LEU A 95 -15.69 4.06 0.84
CA LEU A 95 -16.51 4.17 -0.37
C LEU A 95 -16.88 2.78 -0.93
N VAL A 96 -15.92 1.86 -0.99
CA VAL A 96 -16.16 0.47 -1.43
C VAL A 96 -17.13 -0.24 -0.50
N LEU A 97 -16.91 -0.12 0.83
CA LEU A 97 -17.73 -0.80 1.83
C LEU A 97 -19.17 -0.24 1.95
N ARG A 98 -19.42 0.97 1.47
CA ARG A 98 -20.78 1.55 1.39
C ARG A 98 -21.53 1.14 0.12
N SER A 99 -20.88 0.47 -0.82
CA SER A 99 -21.52 -0.01 -2.04
C SER A 99 -22.07 -1.42 -1.83
N ASP A 100 -23.39 -1.56 -1.69
CA ASP A 100 -24.04 -2.85 -1.51
C ASP A 100 -23.72 -3.83 -2.64
N GLY A 101 -23.61 -3.34 -3.87
CA GLY A 101 -23.22 -4.15 -5.02
C GLY A 101 -21.79 -4.69 -4.92
N ALA A 102 -20.84 -3.88 -4.44
CA ALA A 102 -19.47 -4.33 -4.23
C ALA A 102 -19.38 -5.31 -3.05
N VAL A 103 -20.02 -5.01 -1.93
CA VAL A 103 -20.05 -5.88 -0.74
C VAL A 103 -20.71 -7.22 -1.06
N SER A 104 -21.83 -7.23 -1.79
CA SER A 104 -22.52 -8.46 -2.20
C SER A 104 -21.64 -9.36 -3.07
N ARG A 105 -20.83 -8.78 -3.97
CA ARG A 105 -19.88 -9.54 -4.79
C ARG A 105 -18.71 -10.08 -3.97
N LEU A 106 -18.20 -9.32 -3.02
CA LEU A 106 -17.12 -9.75 -2.13
C LEU A 106 -17.54 -10.84 -1.15
N SER A 107 -18.74 -10.74 -0.59
CA SER A 107 -19.22 -11.66 0.45
C SER A 107 -19.47 -13.09 -0.01
N ARG A 108 -19.62 -13.29 -1.34
CA ARG A 108 -19.94 -14.60 -1.94
C ARG A 108 -18.79 -15.26 -2.68
N THR A 109 -17.66 -14.58 -2.84
CA THR A 109 -16.51 -15.08 -3.60
C THR A 109 -15.36 -15.44 -2.66
N GLY A 110 -14.77 -16.62 -2.89
CA GLY A 110 -13.51 -17.00 -2.24
C GLY A 110 -13.60 -17.35 -0.78
N THR A 111 -14.69 -17.99 -0.33
CA THR A 111 -14.75 -18.50 1.04
C THR A 111 -13.72 -19.62 1.22
N VAL A 112 -12.49 -19.24 1.55
CA VAL A 112 -11.47 -20.20 1.94
C VAL A 112 -11.74 -20.61 3.37
N ARG A 113 -12.21 -21.84 3.60
CA ARG A 113 -12.25 -22.44 4.93
C ARG A 113 -10.82 -22.72 5.37
N ILE A 114 -10.18 -21.72 5.97
CA ILE A 114 -8.89 -21.93 6.62
C ILE A 114 -9.18 -22.24 8.11
N PRO A 115 -8.89 -23.45 8.61
CA PRO A 115 -9.19 -23.84 9.98
C PRO A 115 -8.50 -23.01 11.07
N ARG A 116 -7.49 -22.22 10.72
CA ARG A 116 -6.72 -21.36 11.66
C ARG A 116 -6.10 -20.17 10.96
N LEU A 117 -6.84 -19.09 10.79
CA LEU A 117 -6.26 -17.80 10.38
C LEU A 117 -5.86 -16.99 11.62
N LYS A 118 -4.74 -17.36 12.26
CA LYS A 118 -4.08 -16.49 13.25
C LYS A 118 -3.17 -15.43 12.60
N VAL A 119 -2.94 -15.49 11.29
CA VAL A 119 -1.95 -14.68 10.59
C VAL A 119 -2.43 -13.23 10.36
N LEU A 120 -3.75 -13.02 10.10
CA LEU A 120 -4.28 -11.66 9.92
C LEU A 120 -4.38 -10.88 11.24
N ALA A 121 -4.53 -11.57 12.36
CA ALA A 121 -4.55 -10.94 13.68
C ALA A 121 -3.17 -10.38 14.09
N ILE A 122 -2.08 -10.95 13.58
CA ILE A 122 -0.70 -10.51 13.88
C ILE A 122 -0.39 -9.18 13.17
N LEU A 123 -0.89 -8.98 11.95
CA LEU A 123 -0.70 -7.73 11.21
C LEU A 123 -1.53 -6.56 11.80
N CYS A 124 -2.74 -6.84 12.29
CA CYS A 124 -3.57 -5.82 12.95
C CYS A 124 -3.08 -5.42 14.35
N THR A 125 -2.40 -6.32 15.06
CA THR A 125 -1.87 -6.03 16.41
C THR A 125 -0.53 -5.30 16.40
N SER A 126 0.28 -5.45 15.36
CA SER A 126 1.53 -4.70 15.22
C SER A 126 1.31 -3.22 14.92
N VAL A 127 0.24 -2.86 14.20
CA VAL A 127 -0.11 -1.46 13.92
C VAL A 127 -0.66 -0.73 15.15
N ARG A 128 -1.31 -1.42 16.11
CA ARG A 128 -1.81 -0.82 17.36
C ARG A 128 -0.78 -0.64 18.47
N ARG A 129 0.42 -1.18 18.33
CA ARG A 129 1.50 -1.02 19.32
C ARG A 129 2.51 0.06 18.97
N ALA A 130 2.33 0.75 17.84
CA ALA A 130 3.20 1.84 17.38
C ALA A 130 2.54 3.23 17.51
N SER A 131 1.39 3.31 18.24
CA SER A 131 0.75 4.59 18.61
C SER A 131 0.75 4.75 20.11
#